data_87119cbe74e6a44db9cc43f406f33aae
#
_entry.id   87119cbe74e6a44db9cc43f406f33aae
#
_cell.length_a   1.000
_cell.length_b   1.000
_cell.length_c   1.000
_cell.angle_alpha   90.00
_cell.angle_beta   90.00
_cell.angle_gamma   90.00
#
_symmetry.space_group_name_H-M   'P 1'
#
loop_
_entity.id
_entity.type
_entity.pdbx_description
1 polymer ?
#
loop_
_entity_poly.entity_id
_entity_poly.type
_entity_poly.pdbx_seq_one_letter_code
_entity_poly.pdbx_strand_id
1 'polypeptide(L)'
;MERLEGSLEERAAAYLDDIREYSDGRPVILGGWSLGGALAYEVAHQLVHSDIEVALIALLDTVQPSEPIPNTPEETQARWERYSAFAKKTYGLDFEVPYDLLETAGEEALLQMMTDFLTNTDASEHGLAAGVLEHQRASFVDNRILNHLDLHRWDDVTVPVMLFRAERMHDGAIELEPNYAKIDADGGWSAIVDKLDIIQLHGDHLAVVDEPEIGTVGAHLSRRIAELAGEEDGNE
;
A
#
# COMPACT_ATOMS: atom_id res chain seq x y z
N MET A 1 13.14 3.41 14.62
CA MET A 1 12.08 3.07 13.63
C MET A 1 11.13 4.26 13.63
N GLU A 2 11.24 5.09 12.61
CA GLU A 2 10.52 6.36 12.53
C GLU A 2 9.04 6.15 12.29
N ARG A 3 8.25 7.08 12.74
CA ARG A 3 6.79 7.03 12.81
C ARG A 3 6.15 6.78 11.46
N LEU A 4 5.30 5.76 11.38
CA LEU A 4 4.33 5.53 10.30
C LEU A 4 3.19 6.57 10.27
N GLU A 5 3.37 7.67 11.01
CA GLU A 5 2.47 8.81 11.07
C GLU A 5 2.84 9.78 9.96
N GLY A 6 1.86 10.24 9.21
CA GLY A 6 2.03 11.19 8.11
C GLY A 6 1.27 10.79 6.87
N SER A 7 1.04 11.76 6.00
CA SER A 7 0.44 11.52 4.70
C SER A 7 1.34 10.67 3.80
N LEU A 8 0.80 10.14 2.70
CA LEU A 8 1.59 9.41 1.71
C LEU A 8 2.73 10.26 1.16
N GLU A 9 2.48 11.56 0.96
CA GLU A 9 3.43 12.56 0.47
C GLU A 9 4.60 12.76 1.45
N GLU A 10 4.30 12.89 2.74
CA GLU A 10 5.33 13.06 3.78
C GLU A 10 6.21 11.81 3.91
N ARG A 11 5.58 10.63 3.82
CA ARG A 11 6.31 9.35 3.83
C ARG A 11 7.20 9.20 2.61
N ALA A 12 6.72 9.58 1.41
CA ALA A 12 7.50 9.54 0.18
C ALA A 12 8.68 10.52 0.25
N ALA A 13 8.46 11.73 0.73
CA ALA A 13 9.50 12.74 0.88
C ALA A 13 10.70 12.28 1.74
N ALA A 14 10.45 11.41 2.72
CA ALA A 14 11.51 10.87 3.58
C ALA A 14 12.54 10.00 2.84
N TYR A 15 12.19 9.46 1.66
CA TYR A 15 13.10 8.63 0.86
C TYR A 15 13.92 9.42 -0.17
N LEU A 16 13.55 10.67 -0.47
CA LEU A 16 14.13 11.41 -1.59
C LEU A 16 15.64 11.67 -1.43
N ASP A 17 16.09 11.97 -0.22
CA ASP A 17 17.50 12.25 0.05
C ASP A 17 18.35 10.97 -0.09
N ASP A 18 17.86 9.84 0.41
CA ASP A 18 18.50 8.54 0.26
C ASP A 18 18.57 8.15 -1.24
N ILE A 19 17.48 8.34 -1.98
CA ILE A 19 17.44 8.04 -3.42
C ILE A 19 18.45 8.90 -4.18
N ARG A 20 18.56 10.19 -3.86
CA ARG A 20 19.55 11.08 -4.47
C ARG A 20 20.99 10.62 -4.19
N GLU A 21 21.27 10.24 -2.94
CA GLU A 21 22.57 9.77 -2.53
C GLU A 21 22.96 8.45 -3.23
N TYR A 22 22.04 7.47 -3.26
CA TYR A 22 22.35 6.13 -3.75
C TYR A 22 22.20 5.96 -5.27
N SER A 23 21.43 6.80 -5.96
CA SER A 23 21.31 6.76 -7.43
C SER A 23 22.63 7.07 -8.12
N ASP A 24 23.41 7.98 -7.55
CA ASP A 24 24.70 8.41 -8.11
C ASP A 24 24.56 8.82 -9.60
N GLY A 25 23.46 9.51 -9.94
CA GLY A 25 23.16 9.95 -11.30
C GLY A 25 22.69 8.85 -12.27
N ARG A 26 22.46 7.63 -11.79
CA ARG A 26 21.90 6.52 -12.59
C ARG A 26 20.39 6.47 -12.46
N PRO A 27 19.69 5.97 -13.51
CA PRO A 27 18.26 5.70 -13.42
C PRO A 27 17.93 4.76 -12.25
N VAL A 28 16.82 5.00 -11.58
CA VAL A 28 16.35 4.17 -10.46
C VAL A 28 15.12 3.35 -10.85
N ILE A 29 14.98 2.20 -10.21
CA ILE A 29 13.75 1.40 -10.23
C ILE A 29 13.13 1.49 -8.86
N LEU A 30 11.88 1.91 -8.82
CA LEU A 30 11.09 2.00 -7.58
C LEU A 30 10.13 0.83 -7.51
N GLY A 31 9.87 0.33 -6.31
CA GLY A 31 8.90 -0.75 -6.18
C GLY A 31 8.46 -0.97 -4.75
N GLY A 32 7.30 -1.60 -4.62
CA GLY A 32 6.77 -1.92 -3.32
C GLY A 32 5.56 -2.85 -3.36
N TRP A 33 5.32 -3.48 -2.24
CA TRP A 33 4.18 -4.35 -2.02
C TRP A 33 3.05 -3.59 -1.33
N SER A 34 1.80 -3.80 -1.78
CA SER A 34 0.62 -3.20 -1.17
C SER A 34 0.75 -1.67 -1.10
N LEU A 35 0.61 -1.03 0.07
CA LEU A 35 0.86 0.40 0.27
C LEU A 35 2.26 0.82 -0.20
N GLY A 36 3.26 -0.07 -0.09
CA GLY A 36 4.62 0.21 -0.56
C GLY A 36 4.68 0.53 -2.06
N GLY A 37 3.80 -0.05 -2.87
CA GLY A 37 3.68 0.30 -4.28
C GLY A 37 3.08 1.70 -4.51
N ALA A 38 2.06 2.07 -3.75
CA ALA A 38 1.53 3.43 -3.77
C ALA A 38 2.58 4.46 -3.33
N LEU A 39 3.39 4.10 -2.31
CA LEU A 39 4.50 4.92 -1.85
C LEU A 39 5.58 5.08 -2.93
N ALA A 40 5.94 3.99 -3.63
CA ALA A 40 6.90 4.04 -4.74
C ALA A 40 6.39 4.93 -5.88
N TYR A 41 5.09 4.89 -6.15
CA TYR A 41 4.47 5.75 -7.16
C TYR A 41 4.47 7.23 -6.75
N GLU A 42 4.17 7.53 -5.48
CA GLU A 42 4.25 8.89 -4.93
C GLU A 42 5.70 9.42 -4.95
N VAL A 43 6.70 8.58 -4.65
CA VAL A 43 8.12 8.95 -4.81
C VAL A 43 8.43 9.30 -6.27
N ALA A 44 7.96 8.48 -7.23
CA ALA A 44 8.14 8.77 -8.65
C ALA A 44 7.51 10.11 -9.04
N HIS A 45 6.29 10.41 -8.55
CA HIS A 45 5.63 11.69 -8.75
C HIS A 45 6.47 12.86 -8.23
N GLN A 46 7.00 12.76 -7.01
CA GLN A 46 7.86 13.81 -6.44
C GLN A 46 9.20 13.97 -7.18
N LEU A 47 9.62 12.96 -7.94
CA LEU A 47 10.83 13.00 -8.77
C LEU A 47 10.59 13.50 -10.21
N VAL A 48 9.34 13.67 -10.67
CA VAL A 48 9.02 14.06 -12.07
C VAL A 48 9.79 15.29 -12.56
N HIS A 49 10.06 16.25 -11.68
CA HIS A 49 10.79 17.48 -12.00
C HIS A 49 12.21 17.52 -11.43
N SER A 50 12.76 16.36 -11.03
CA SER A 50 14.12 16.24 -10.56
C SER A 50 15.08 15.83 -11.69
N ASP A 51 16.36 15.74 -11.38
CA ASP A 51 17.42 15.22 -12.24
C ASP A 51 17.58 13.69 -12.12
N ILE A 52 16.71 13.02 -11.35
CA ILE A 52 16.73 11.57 -11.17
C ILE A 52 15.69 10.94 -12.10
N GLU A 53 16.16 10.12 -13.00
CA GLU A 53 15.32 9.34 -13.89
C GLU A 53 14.75 8.11 -13.15
N VAL A 54 13.42 7.93 -13.19
CA VAL A 54 12.76 6.70 -12.76
C VAL A 54 12.50 5.84 -14.01
N ALA A 55 13.26 4.75 -14.15
CA ALA A 55 13.21 3.90 -15.35
C ALA A 55 12.04 2.91 -15.33
N LEU A 56 11.56 2.52 -14.15
CA LEU A 56 10.51 1.52 -13.96
C LEU A 56 9.87 1.66 -12.58
N ILE A 57 8.57 1.42 -12.49
CA ILE A 57 7.87 1.19 -11.22
C ILE A 57 7.38 -0.26 -11.17
N ALA A 58 7.70 -0.99 -10.10
CA ALA A 58 7.28 -2.36 -9.84
C ALA A 58 6.26 -2.41 -8.70
N LEU A 59 5.02 -2.71 -9.04
CA LEU A 59 3.90 -2.80 -8.09
C LEU A 59 3.65 -4.26 -7.75
N LEU A 60 3.86 -4.65 -6.49
CA LEU A 60 3.58 -5.98 -6.00
C LEU A 60 2.18 -5.97 -5.34
N ASP A 61 1.19 -6.34 -6.12
CA ASP A 61 -0.24 -6.39 -5.76
C ASP A 61 -0.75 -5.12 -5.07
N THR A 62 -0.28 -3.95 -5.52
CA THR A 62 -0.85 -2.65 -5.19
C THR A 62 -2.06 -2.44 -6.07
N VAL A 63 -3.25 -2.49 -5.49
CA VAL A 63 -4.50 -2.56 -6.25
C VAL A 63 -5.61 -1.75 -5.59
N GLN A 64 -6.58 -1.34 -6.41
CA GLN A 64 -7.81 -0.71 -5.97
C GLN A 64 -9.00 -1.67 -6.19
N PRO A 65 -10.03 -1.64 -5.35
CA PRO A 65 -11.26 -2.38 -5.61
C PRO A 65 -11.96 -1.84 -6.86
N SER A 66 -12.63 -2.73 -7.62
CA SER A 66 -13.36 -2.36 -8.86
C SER A 66 -14.48 -1.33 -8.62
N GLU A 67 -15.01 -1.30 -7.41
CA GLU A 67 -15.98 -0.31 -6.98
C GLU A 67 -15.35 0.53 -5.86
N PRO A 68 -15.39 1.86 -5.95
CA PRO A 68 -14.81 2.71 -4.92
C PRO A 68 -15.49 2.47 -3.57
N ILE A 69 -14.70 2.56 -2.50
CA ILE A 69 -15.23 2.46 -1.13
C ILE A 69 -16.01 3.74 -0.85
N PRO A 70 -17.30 3.65 -0.48
CA PRO A 70 -18.10 4.84 -0.23
C PRO A 70 -17.53 5.67 0.93
N ASN A 71 -17.45 6.98 0.74
CA ASN A 71 -17.05 7.91 1.81
C ASN A 71 -18.31 8.58 2.39
N THR A 72 -19.12 7.78 3.10
CA THR A 72 -20.34 8.23 3.76
C THR A 72 -20.28 7.95 5.26
N PRO A 73 -21.02 8.70 6.10
CA PRO A 73 -21.08 8.44 7.54
C PRO A 73 -21.52 7.01 7.88
N GLU A 74 -22.45 6.45 7.09
CA GLU A 74 -22.98 5.10 7.28
C GLU A 74 -21.90 4.05 7.00
N GLU A 75 -21.10 4.22 5.92
CA GLU A 75 -20.01 3.31 5.61
C GLU A 75 -18.85 3.46 6.62
N THR A 76 -18.57 4.68 7.06
CA THR A 76 -17.59 4.90 8.12
C THR A 76 -17.97 4.19 9.40
N GLN A 77 -19.24 4.27 9.82
CA GLN A 77 -19.74 3.54 10.98
C GLN A 77 -19.60 2.02 10.78
N ALA A 78 -20.06 1.49 9.64
CA ALA A 78 -19.98 0.06 9.34
C ALA A 78 -18.54 -0.45 9.31
N ARG A 79 -17.60 0.34 8.80
CA ARG A 79 -16.15 0.05 8.81
C ARG A 79 -15.63 -0.08 10.23
N TRP A 80 -15.94 0.84 11.11
CA TRP A 80 -15.49 0.79 12.50
C TRP A 80 -16.11 -0.38 13.28
N GLU A 81 -17.35 -0.77 12.97
CA GLU A 81 -17.96 -1.99 13.49
C GLU A 81 -17.17 -3.24 13.07
N ARG A 82 -16.78 -3.33 11.78
CA ARG A 82 -15.96 -4.43 11.27
C ARG A 82 -14.57 -4.46 11.94
N TYR A 83 -13.92 -3.30 12.09
CA TYR A 83 -12.60 -3.19 12.72
C TYR A 83 -12.64 -3.62 14.19
N SER A 84 -13.63 -3.17 14.96
CA SER A 84 -13.83 -3.59 16.36
C SER A 84 -14.10 -5.09 16.47
N ALA A 85 -14.97 -5.62 15.63
CA ALA A 85 -15.28 -7.06 15.60
C ALA A 85 -14.05 -7.91 15.22
N PHE A 86 -13.25 -7.46 14.25
CA PHE A 86 -12.01 -8.11 13.83
C PHE A 86 -10.97 -8.10 14.95
N ALA A 87 -10.75 -6.97 15.61
CA ALA A 87 -9.81 -6.85 16.72
C ALA A 87 -10.19 -7.77 17.88
N LYS A 88 -11.47 -7.86 18.20
CA LYS A 88 -11.98 -8.77 19.24
C LYS A 88 -11.80 -10.23 18.85
N LYS A 89 -12.19 -10.61 17.63
CA LYS A 89 -12.10 -11.99 17.13
C LYS A 89 -10.65 -12.47 17.02
N THR A 90 -9.77 -11.63 16.49
CA THR A 90 -8.39 -12.01 16.11
C THR A 90 -7.41 -11.87 17.25
N TYR A 91 -7.55 -10.84 18.06
CA TYR A 91 -6.58 -10.45 19.08
C TYR A 91 -7.14 -10.47 20.52
N GLY A 92 -8.42 -10.73 20.69
CA GLY A 92 -9.07 -10.64 22.00
C GLY A 92 -9.18 -9.21 22.54
N LEU A 93 -8.99 -8.21 21.68
CA LEU A 93 -9.06 -6.80 22.05
C LEU A 93 -10.50 -6.29 21.94
N ASP A 94 -11.07 -5.88 23.06
CA ASP A 94 -12.43 -5.33 23.11
C ASP A 94 -12.35 -3.80 23.06
N PHE A 95 -12.36 -3.27 21.85
CA PHE A 95 -12.40 -1.83 21.60
C PHE A 95 -13.83 -1.40 21.35
N GLU A 96 -14.38 -0.61 22.27
CA GLU A 96 -15.70 -0.03 22.15
C GLU A 96 -15.64 1.26 21.32
N VAL A 97 -16.28 1.26 20.16
CA VAL A 97 -16.27 2.42 19.25
C VAL A 97 -17.11 3.55 19.81
N PRO A 98 -16.56 4.72 20.09
CA PRO A 98 -17.33 5.86 20.57
C PRO A 98 -17.95 6.62 19.43
N TYR A 99 -19.12 6.21 18.98
CA TYR A 99 -19.84 6.82 17.85
C TYR A 99 -20.13 8.31 18.05
N ASP A 100 -20.35 8.76 19.28
CA ASP A 100 -20.52 10.19 19.59
C ASP A 100 -19.25 11.00 19.21
N LEU A 101 -18.07 10.41 19.37
CA LEU A 101 -16.80 11.02 18.93
C LEU A 101 -16.72 11.05 17.42
N LEU A 102 -17.11 9.97 16.73
CA LEU A 102 -17.14 9.91 15.27
C LEU A 102 -18.04 11.01 14.67
N GLU A 103 -19.25 11.21 15.24
CA GLU A 103 -20.19 12.23 14.79
C GLU A 103 -19.71 13.67 15.07
N THR A 104 -19.01 13.89 16.19
CA THR A 104 -18.65 15.25 16.64
C THR A 104 -17.26 15.69 16.22
N ALA A 105 -16.28 14.77 16.13
CA ALA A 105 -14.87 15.06 15.85
C ALA A 105 -14.36 14.37 14.58
N GLY A 106 -15.15 13.51 13.95
CA GLY A 106 -14.81 12.83 12.71
C GLY A 106 -13.94 11.59 12.87
N GLU A 107 -13.67 10.92 11.75
CA GLU A 107 -12.93 9.66 11.71
C GLU A 107 -11.46 9.80 12.15
N GLU A 108 -10.84 10.95 11.92
CA GLU A 108 -9.44 11.21 12.31
C GLU A 108 -9.25 11.09 13.83
N ALA A 109 -10.16 11.67 14.60
CA ALA A 109 -10.11 11.60 16.07
C ALA A 109 -10.30 10.15 16.58
N LEU A 110 -11.15 9.37 15.88
CA LEU A 110 -11.37 7.97 16.21
C LEU A 110 -10.16 7.10 15.86
N LEU A 111 -9.52 7.36 14.72
CA LEU A 111 -8.28 6.69 14.32
C LEU A 111 -7.15 6.98 15.31
N GLN A 112 -7.00 8.23 15.75
CA GLN A 112 -6.01 8.60 16.78
C GLN A 112 -6.28 7.86 18.09
N MET A 113 -7.55 7.79 18.52
CA MET A 113 -7.90 7.09 19.75
C MET A 113 -7.65 5.57 19.65
N MET A 114 -7.93 4.94 18.52
CA MET A 114 -7.59 3.54 18.27
C MET A 114 -6.07 3.33 18.28
N THR A 115 -5.32 4.22 17.66
CA THR A 115 -3.86 4.20 17.65
C THR A 115 -3.30 4.29 19.07
N ASP A 116 -3.81 5.22 19.88
CA ASP A 116 -3.43 5.37 21.30
C ASP A 116 -3.81 4.14 22.13
N PHE A 117 -4.98 3.58 21.89
CA PHE A 117 -5.42 2.35 22.55
C PHE A 117 -4.44 1.19 22.26
N LEU A 118 -4.12 0.93 21.00
CA LEU A 118 -3.20 -0.13 20.61
C LEU A 118 -1.77 0.10 21.14
N THR A 119 -1.31 1.35 21.15
CA THR A 119 0.02 1.73 21.66
C THR A 119 0.15 1.50 23.16
N ASN A 120 -0.93 1.75 23.93
CA ASN A 120 -0.93 1.62 25.38
C ASN A 120 -1.36 0.22 25.88
N THR A 121 -1.77 -0.67 24.97
CA THR A 121 -2.16 -2.04 25.32
C THR A 121 -0.92 -2.94 25.43
N ASP A 122 -0.79 -3.68 26.54
CA ASP A 122 0.25 -4.70 26.68
C ASP A 122 -0.12 -5.97 25.92
N ALA A 123 0.57 -6.20 24.80
CA ALA A 123 0.34 -7.37 23.96
C ALA A 123 0.45 -8.70 24.75
N SER A 124 1.33 -8.77 25.77
CA SER A 124 1.55 -9.98 26.54
C SER A 124 0.35 -10.35 27.42
N GLU A 125 -0.42 -9.38 27.90
CA GLU A 125 -1.64 -9.61 28.69
C GLU A 125 -2.74 -10.29 27.85
N HIS A 126 -2.68 -10.14 26.51
CA HIS A 126 -3.58 -10.77 25.55
C HIS A 126 -2.98 -12.02 24.89
N GLY A 127 -1.80 -12.46 25.33
CA GLY A 127 -1.11 -13.62 24.73
C GLY A 127 -0.56 -13.38 23.32
N LEU A 128 -0.38 -12.12 22.93
CA LEU A 128 0.09 -11.71 21.61
C LEU A 128 1.62 -11.58 21.58
N ALA A 129 2.20 -11.85 20.40
CA ALA A 129 3.63 -11.63 20.20
C ALA A 129 3.98 -10.14 20.18
N ALA A 130 5.20 -9.80 20.57
CA ALA A 130 5.69 -8.45 20.46
C ALA A 130 5.61 -7.93 19.02
N GLY A 131 5.12 -6.71 18.85
CA GLY A 131 4.97 -6.07 17.53
C GLY A 131 3.63 -6.34 16.83
N VAL A 132 2.80 -7.29 17.28
CA VAL A 132 1.48 -7.56 16.65
C VAL A 132 0.58 -6.33 16.72
N LEU A 133 0.51 -5.65 17.85
CA LEU A 133 -0.32 -4.44 18.01
C LEU A 133 0.22 -3.27 17.20
N GLU A 134 1.54 -3.14 17.10
CA GLU A 134 2.18 -2.14 16.24
C GLU A 134 1.88 -2.40 14.75
N HIS A 135 1.95 -3.65 14.32
CA HIS A 135 1.56 -4.04 12.97
C HIS A 135 0.09 -3.75 12.70
N GLN A 136 -0.81 -4.05 13.63
CA GLN A 136 -2.23 -3.77 13.51
C GLN A 136 -2.50 -2.26 13.41
N ARG A 137 -1.83 -1.46 14.24
CA ARG A 137 -1.89 0.01 14.19
C ARG A 137 -1.47 0.53 12.82
N ALA A 138 -0.34 0.07 12.31
CA ALA A 138 0.14 0.43 10.98
C ALA A 138 -0.87 0.06 9.89
N SER A 139 -1.44 -1.14 9.95
CA SER A 139 -2.43 -1.62 8.97
C SER A 139 -3.70 -0.77 8.94
N PHE A 140 -4.18 -0.26 10.07
CA PHE A 140 -5.34 0.64 10.09
C PHE A 140 -5.04 1.98 9.38
N VAL A 141 -3.86 2.56 9.64
CA VAL A 141 -3.43 3.80 8.98
C VAL A 141 -3.23 3.57 7.48
N ASP A 142 -2.57 2.48 7.11
CA ASP A 142 -2.27 2.14 5.74
C ASP A 142 -3.54 1.86 4.91
N ASN A 143 -4.48 1.11 5.47
CA ASN A 143 -5.78 0.86 4.82
C ASN A 143 -6.54 2.17 4.59
N ARG A 144 -6.52 3.09 5.55
CA ARG A 144 -7.17 4.38 5.38
C ARG A 144 -6.58 5.18 4.23
N ILE A 145 -5.26 5.19 4.09
CA ILE A 145 -4.56 5.84 2.96
C ILE A 145 -5.01 5.20 1.65
N LEU A 146 -4.95 3.87 1.54
CA LEU A 146 -5.31 3.15 0.32
C LEU A 146 -6.79 3.31 -0.06
N ASN A 147 -7.69 3.27 0.92
CA ASN A 147 -9.13 3.36 0.69
C ASN A 147 -9.60 4.72 0.14
N HIS A 148 -8.82 5.77 0.36
CA HIS A 148 -9.11 7.12 -0.10
C HIS A 148 -8.13 7.62 -1.17
N LEU A 149 -7.31 6.74 -1.73
CA LEU A 149 -6.32 7.09 -2.73
C LEU A 149 -6.98 7.36 -4.08
N ASP A 150 -6.80 8.58 -4.58
CA ASP A 150 -7.14 8.96 -5.95
C ASP A 150 -5.91 8.77 -6.84
N LEU A 151 -5.94 7.79 -7.75
CA LEU A 151 -4.83 7.51 -8.66
C LEU A 151 -4.55 8.68 -9.63
N HIS A 152 -5.58 9.46 -10.02
CA HIS A 152 -5.42 10.58 -10.94
C HIS A 152 -4.53 11.72 -10.43
N ARG A 153 -4.20 11.72 -9.13
CA ARG A 153 -3.19 12.63 -8.59
C ARG A 153 -1.80 12.45 -9.23
N TRP A 154 -1.58 11.32 -9.91
CA TRP A 154 -0.32 10.91 -10.52
C TRP A 154 -0.36 10.87 -12.06
N ASP A 155 -1.31 11.56 -12.69
CA ASP A 155 -1.46 11.59 -14.16
C ASP A 155 -0.22 12.14 -14.89
N ASP A 156 0.70 12.81 -14.19
CA ASP A 156 1.96 13.33 -14.71
C ASP A 156 3.13 12.31 -14.69
N VAL A 157 2.94 11.17 -14.03
CA VAL A 157 3.96 10.10 -13.98
C VAL A 157 3.85 9.22 -15.22
N THR A 158 4.78 9.39 -16.17
CA THR A 158 4.78 8.66 -17.47
C THR A 158 5.76 7.49 -17.53
N VAL A 159 6.12 6.95 -16.36
CA VAL A 159 7.06 5.84 -16.21
C VAL A 159 6.40 4.51 -16.56
N PRO A 160 7.09 3.56 -17.23
CA PRO A 160 6.59 2.19 -17.40
C PRO A 160 6.33 1.51 -16.05
N VAL A 161 5.25 0.73 -15.97
CA VAL A 161 4.84 0.04 -14.73
C VAL A 161 4.73 -1.46 -14.96
N MET A 162 5.31 -2.25 -14.08
CA MET A 162 5.07 -3.69 -13.95
C MET A 162 4.18 -3.95 -12.75
N LEU A 163 3.01 -4.53 -12.97
CA LEU A 163 2.10 -4.94 -11.91
C LEU A 163 2.15 -6.46 -11.75
N PHE A 164 2.65 -6.92 -10.62
CA PHE A 164 2.59 -8.31 -10.19
C PHE A 164 1.28 -8.52 -9.44
N ARG A 165 0.35 -9.26 -10.03
CA ARG A 165 -1.03 -9.34 -9.61
C ARG A 165 -1.36 -10.70 -8.98
N ALA A 166 -1.76 -10.72 -7.70
CA ALA A 166 -2.30 -11.91 -7.04
C ALA A 166 -3.67 -12.33 -7.65
N GLU A 167 -4.08 -13.56 -7.46
CA GLU A 167 -5.40 -14.03 -7.92
C GLU A 167 -6.55 -13.36 -7.17
N ARG A 168 -6.33 -13.04 -5.89
CA ARG A 168 -7.33 -12.43 -5.02
C ARG A 168 -6.69 -11.68 -3.85
N MET A 169 -7.47 -10.86 -3.17
CA MET A 169 -7.09 -10.32 -1.87
C MET A 169 -7.23 -11.40 -0.78
N HIS A 170 -6.48 -11.32 0.31
CA HIS A 170 -6.59 -12.27 1.43
C HIS A 170 -7.88 -12.04 2.25
N ASP A 171 -8.34 -13.10 2.92
CA ASP A 171 -9.64 -13.10 3.60
C ASP A 171 -9.75 -12.04 4.71
N GLY A 172 -8.66 -11.74 5.43
CA GLY A 172 -8.65 -10.72 6.48
C GLY A 172 -8.89 -9.31 5.93
N ALA A 173 -8.31 -8.96 4.78
CA ALA A 173 -8.57 -7.67 4.15
C ALA A 173 -10.01 -7.57 3.64
N ILE A 174 -10.55 -8.65 3.06
CA ILE A 174 -11.95 -8.69 2.60
C ILE A 174 -12.93 -8.59 3.79
N GLU A 175 -12.59 -9.18 4.95
CA GLU A 175 -13.40 -9.06 6.17
C GLU A 175 -13.47 -7.60 6.66
N LEU A 176 -12.36 -6.87 6.56
CA LEU A 176 -12.28 -5.46 6.96
C LEU A 176 -12.90 -4.52 5.92
N GLU A 177 -12.59 -4.75 4.64
CA GLU A 177 -13.04 -3.93 3.52
C GLU A 177 -13.62 -4.83 2.41
N PRO A 178 -14.93 -5.11 2.44
CA PRO A 178 -15.56 -6.08 1.52
C PRO A 178 -15.42 -5.77 0.04
N ASN A 179 -15.19 -4.50 -0.34
CA ASN A 179 -14.98 -4.10 -1.73
C ASN A 179 -13.73 -4.75 -2.35
N TYR A 180 -12.75 -5.14 -1.54
CA TYR A 180 -11.57 -5.88 -2.01
C TYR A 180 -11.86 -7.34 -2.41
N ALA A 181 -13.09 -7.83 -2.24
CA ALA A 181 -13.52 -9.11 -2.80
C ALA A 181 -13.55 -9.08 -4.35
N LYS A 182 -13.62 -7.89 -4.94
CA LYS A 182 -13.66 -7.71 -6.39
C LYS A 182 -12.65 -6.65 -6.81
N ILE A 183 -11.65 -7.08 -7.56
CA ILE A 183 -10.57 -6.24 -8.08
C ILE A 183 -10.41 -6.59 -9.56
N ASP A 184 -10.33 -5.58 -10.42
CA ASP A 184 -10.11 -5.79 -11.84
C ASP A 184 -8.68 -6.32 -12.11
N ALA A 185 -8.47 -6.95 -13.27
CA ALA A 185 -7.21 -7.60 -13.61
C ALA A 185 -6.01 -6.63 -13.59
N ASP A 186 -6.26 -5.38 -13.93
CA ASP A 186 -5.27 -4.29 -13.95
C ASP A 186 -5.13 -3.57 -12.60
N GLY A 187 -5.88 -3.99 -11.56
CA GLY A 187 -5.86 -3.36 -10.25
C GLY A 187 -6.26 -1.88 -10.23
N GLY A 188 -6.92 -1.39 -11.27
CA GLY A 188 -7.29 0.01 -11.43
C GLY A 188 -6.22 0.89 -12.10
N TRP A 189 -5.04 0.35 -12.38
CA TRP A 189 -3.90 1.15 -12.89
C TRP A 189 -4.02 1.58 -14.33
N SER A 190 -4.79 0.88 -15.19
CA SER A 190 -5.00 1.30 -16.59
C SER A 190 -5.67 2.67 -16.72
N ALA A 191 -6.23 3.21 -15.65
CA ALA A 191 -6.80 4.56 -15.63
C ALA A 191 -5.74 5.66 -15.81
N ILE A 192 -4.50 5.41 -15.34
CA ILE A 192 -3.43 6.43 -15.33
C ILE A 192 -2.11 5.93 -15.96
N VAL A 193 -1.97 4.65 -16.28
CA VAL A 193 -0.73 4.06 -16.79
C VAL A 193 -0.90 3.64 -18.24
N ASP A 194 -0.19 4.32 -19.16
CA ASP A 194 -0.19 3.97 -20.59
C ASP A 194 0.59 2.67 -20.90
N LYS A 195 1.69 2.44 -20.18
CA LYS A 195 2.59 1.29 -20.37
C LYS A 195 2.54 0.40 -19.14
N LEU A 196 1.46 -0.35 -18.99
CA LEU A 196 1.23 -1.30 -17.91
C LEU A 196 1.50 -2.73 -18.37
N ASP A 197 2.50 -3.38 -17.77
CA ASP A 197 2.79 -4.80 -17.95
C ASP A 197 2.28 -5.58 -16.74
N ILE A 198 1.33 -6.50 -16.96
CA ILE A 198 0.67 -7.24 -15.88
C ILE A 198 1.20 -8.67 -15.86
N ILE A 199 1.80 -9.04 -14.73
CA ILE A 199 2.31 -10.39 -14.46
C ILE A 199 1.39 -11.05 -13.44
N GLN A 200 0.65 -12.08 -13.87
CA GLN A 200 -0.23 -12.81 -12.99
C GLN A 200 0.58 -13.77 -12.11
N LEU A 201 0.39 -13.70 -10.81
CA LEU A 201 0.92 -14.60 -9.79
C LEU A 201 -0.19 -15.48 -9.24
N HIS A 202 0.20 -16.59 -8.58
CA HIS A 202 -0.74 -17.47 -7.92
C HIS A 202 -0.97 -17.08 -6.45
N GLY A 203 -2.08 -17.55 -5.90
CA GLY A 203 -2.43 -17.31 -4.50
C GLY A 203 -3.01 -15.93 -4.22
N ASP A 204 -3.00 -15.55 -2.96
CA ASP A 204 -3.58 -14.28 -2.51
C ASP A 204 -2.51 -13.19 -2.31
N HIS A 205 -2.97 -12.01 -1.91
CA HIS A 205 -2.14 -10.84 -1.65
C HIS A 205 -0.90 -11.10 -0.78
N LEU A 206 -1.01 -11.98 0.22
CA LEU A 206 0.11 -12.28 1.11
C LEU A 206 1.13 -13.21 0.44
N ALA A 207 0.70 -14.10 -0.46
CA ALA A 207 1.57 -15.03 -1.16
C ALA A 207 2.58 -14.34 -2.09
N VAL A 208 2.30 -13.13 -2.54
CA VAL A 208 3.14 -12.38 -3.51
C VAL A 208 4.57 -12.20 -3.02
N VAL A 209 4.78 -12.04 -1.73
CA VAL A 209 6.10 -11.83 -1.11
C VAL A 209 6.74 -13.10 -0.55
N ASP A 210 6.08 -14.25 -0.73
CA ASP A 210 6.57 -15.57 -0.31
C ASP A 210 7.00 -16.43 -1.53
N GLU A 211 7.81 -17.46 -1.28
CA GLU A 211 8.12 -18.45 -2.31
C GLU A 211 6.89 -19.34 -2.61
N PRO A 212 6.64 -19.67 -3.88
CA PRO A 212 7.49 -19.47 -5.06
C PRO A 212 7.27 -18.11 -5.77
N GLU A 213 6.26 -17.33 -5.40
CA GLU A 213 5.83 -16.14 -6.16
C GLU A 213 6.89 -15.04 -6.16
N ILE A 214 7.58 -14.82 -5.04
CA ILE A 214 8.67 -13.82 -4.98
C ILE A 214 9.85 -14.19 -5.91
N GLY A 215 10.08 -15.49 -6.13
CA GLY A 215 11.05 -15.97 -7.11
C GLY A 215 10.65 -15.62 -8.55
N THR A 216 9.34 -15.70 -8.86
CA THR A 216 8.77 -15.26 -10.16
C THR A 216 8.92 -13.75 -10.33
N VAL A 217 8.61 -12.95 -9.31
CA VAL A 217 8.85 -11.50 -9.30
C VAL A 217 10.31 -11.18 -9.60
N GLY A 218 11.25 -11.82 -8.87
CA GLY A 218 12.68 -11.62 -9.05
C GLY A 218 13.17 -11.94 -10.46
N ALA A 219 12.66 -13.02 -11.08
CA ALA A 219 13.01 -13.41 -12.43
C ALA A 219 12.54 -12.38 -13.49
N HIS A 220 11.32 -11.87 -13.34
CA HIS A 220 10.78 -10.85 -14.24
C HIS A 220 11.52 -9.52 -14.10
N LEU A 221 11.79 -9.06 -12.88
CA LEU A 221 12.54 -7.84 -12.62
C LEU A 221 13.97 -7.93 -13.14
N SER A 222 14.66 -9.05 -12.89
CA SER A 222 16.04 -9.25 -13.38
C SER A 222 16.13 -9.18 -14.90
N ARG A 223 15.17 -9.77 -15.62
CA ARG A 223 15.07 -9.67 -17.07
C ARG A 223 14.86 -8.24 -17.53
N ARG A 224 13.93 -7.52 -16.90
CA ARG A 224 13.60 -6.13 -17.27
C ARG A 224 14.78 -5.18 -17.00
N ILE A 225 15.49 -5.38 -15.89
CA ILE A 225 16.71 -4.63 -15.58
C ILE A 225 17.80 -4.85 -16.66
N ALA A 226 17.97 -6.10 -17.12
CA ALA A 226 18.94 -6.40 -18.18
C ALA A 226 18.55 -5.77 -19.52
N GLU A 227 17.25 -5.70 -19.85
CA GLU A 227 16.75 -5.01 -21.05
C GLU A 227 17.04 -3.51 -20.97
N LEU A 228 16.73 -2.85 -19.86
CA LEU A 228 16.99 -1.43 -19.65
C LEU A 228 18.47 -1.09 -19.75
N ALA A 229 19.34 -1.90 -19.13
CA ALA A 229 20.80 -1.72 -19.24
C ALA A 229 21.33 -1.91 -20.68
N GLY A 230 20.74 -2.81 -21.48
CA GLY A 230 21.12 -3.02 -22.87
C GLY A 230 20.61 -1.93 -23.82
N GLU A 231 19.54 -1.25 -23.50
CA GLU A 231 19.03 -0.09 -24.24
C GLU A 231 19.91 1.15 -24.07
N GLU A 232 20.57 1.32 -22.91
CA GLU A 232 21.54 2.39 -22.66
C GLU A 232 22.82 2.22 -23.50
N ASP A 233 23.34 0.98 -23.62
CA ASP A 233 24.57 0.68 -24.40
C ASP A 233 24.36 0.80 -25.92
N GLY A 234 23.13 0.82 -26.41
CA GLY A 234 22.80 0.91 -27.83
C GLY A 234 22.59 2.33 -28.36
N ASN A 235 22.65 3.35 -27.51
CA ASN A 235 22.33 4.75 -27.86
C ASN A 235 23.55 5.69 -27.87
N GLU A 236 24.80 5.15 -27.80
CA GLU A 236 26.05 5.90 -27.93
C GLU A 236 26.58 5.95 -29.40
#